data_27f0455417d6be379ec855aeeb58c00f
#
_entry.id   27f0455417d6be379ec855aeeb58c00f
#
_cell.length_a   1.000
_cell.length_b   1.000
_cell.length_c   1.000
_cell.angle_alpha   90.00
_cell.angle_beta   90.00
_cell.angle_gamma   90.00
#
_symmetry.space_group_name_H-M   'P 1'
#
loop_
_entity.id
_entity.type
_entity.pdbx_description
1 polymer ?
#
loop_
_entity_poly.entity_id
_entity_poly.type
_entity_poly.pdbx_seq_one_letter_code
_entity_poly.pdbx_strand_id
1 'polypeptide(L)'
;SSVALLGLGNEGHWGIAHLCCLWAGFYITTHEHLVHGRITFPSGFSNPTEGLVLVVATFLVLSVSPRCLEATVVDGVSVMGSAPVSLRAKHCLVLSEAATVLLTLVKNVWKMAMHKGYLRPNMSLAKAISYLLPLATVVIMAHGLLLERGPHRLTFVGLAACANLSILMLIICEMTKSKFPAVYVSLSFVPGALAVWVLGDAALLPFAVLGLLRLAGRWLNFQRELVHYCGMDGPMAVQRWPEKHPNKQRLKDKIPWL
;
A
#
# COMPACT_ATOMS: atom_id res chain seq x y z
N SER A 1 6.06 8.35 -12.85
CA SER A 1 6.06 7.41 -11.72
C SER A 1 7.49 7.12 -11.29
N SER A 2 7.70 6.79 -10.00
CA SER A 2 9.02 6.43 -9.45
C SER A 2 9.71 5.30 -10.22
N VAL A 3 8.94 4.33 -10.70
CA VAL A 3 9.43 3.22 -11.54
C VAL A 3 10.09 3.73 -12.84
N ALA A 4 9.50 4.70 -13.50
CA ALA A 4 10.08 5.28 -14.72
C ALA A 4 11.34 6.09 -14.41
N LEU A 5 11.35 6.80 -13.30
CA LEU A 5 12.46 7.64 -12.84
C LEU A 5 13.68 6.81 -12.46
N LEU A 6 13.48 5.66 -11.82
CA LEU A 6 14.54 4.71 -11.48
C LEU A 6 15.01 3.87 -12.69
N GLY A 7 14.41 4.06 -13.87
CA GLY A 7 14.72 3.25 -15.05
C GLY A 7 14.31 1.79 -14.94
N LEU A 8 13.41 1.46 -14.00
CA LEU A 8 12.94 0.10 -13.75
C LEU A 8 11.81 -0.35 -14.69
N GLY A 9 11.37 0.53 -15.60
CA GLY A 9 10.24 0.25 -16.49
C GLY A 9 10.47 -0.94 -17.44
N ASN A 10 11.71 -1.19 -17.81
CA ASN A 10 12.12 -2.33 -18.64
C ASN A 10 12.53 -3.57 -17.82
N GLU A 11 12.68 -3.40 -16.50
CA GLU A 11 13.06 -4.44 -15.54
C GLU A 11 11.88 -4.74 -14.63
N GLY A 12 10.81 -5.29 -15.20
CA GLY A 12 9.49 -5.34 -14.58
C GLY A 12 9.44 -5.98 -13.20
N HIS A 13 10.27 -6.99 -12.92
CA HIS A 13 10.34 -7.60 -11.58
C HIS A 13 10.81 -6.59 -10.52
N TRP A 14 11.84 -5.82 -10.82
CA TRP A 14 12.36 -4.78 -9.93
C TRP A 14 11.37 -3.62 -9.78
N GLY A 15 10.68 -3.24 -10.87
CA GLY A 15 9.64 -2.22 -10.84
C GLY A 15 8.47 -2.60 -9.94
N ILE A 16 8.01 -3.85 -9.99
CA ILE A 16 6.94 -4.34 -9.12
C ILE A 16 7.44 -4.48 -7.68
N ALA A 17 8.65 -5.00 -7.46
CA ALA A 17 9.22 -5.06 -6.12
C ALA A 17 9.27 -3.68 -5.46
N HIS A 18 9.75 -2.66 -6.18
CA HIS A 18 9.74 -1.27 -5.72
C HIS A 18 8.31 -0.79 -5.36
N LEU A 19 7.32 -0.99 -6.24
CA LEU A 19 5.94 -0.60 -5.94
C LEU A 19 5.37 -1.35 -4.74
N CYS A 20 5.64 -2.64 -4.61
CA CYS A 20 5.23 -3.42 -3.45
C CYS A 20 5.85 -2.88 -2.16
N CYS A 21 7.12 -2.47 -2.18
CA CYS A 21 7.78 -1.84 -1.03
C CYS A 21 7.11 -0.52 -0.65
N LEU A 22 6.82 0.35 -1.62
CA LEU A 22 6.11 1.60 -1.37
C LEU A 22 4.73 1.37 -0.75
N TRP A 23 3.92 0.48 -1.35
CA TRP A 23 2.59 0.16 -0.82
C TRP A 23 2.66 -0.49 0.55
N ALA A 24 3.59 -1.41 0.77
CA ALA A 24 3.78 -2.04 2.06
C ALA A 24 4.18 -1.02 3.13
N GLY A 25 5.06 -0.09 2.81
CA GLY A 25 5.46 0.99 3.73
C GLY A 25 4.27 1.84 4.17
N PHE A 26 3.45 2.31 3.21
CA PHE A 26 2.23 3.06 3.50
C PHE A 26 1.21 2.23 4.27
N TYR A 27 1.02 0.97 3.87
CA TYR A 27 0.08 0.07 4.53
C TYR A 27 0.46 -0.17 5.99
N ILE A 28 1.72 -0.51 6.25
CA ILE A 28 2.23 -0.82 7.60
C ILE A 28 2.10 0.40 8.52
N THR A 29 2.41 1.60 8.02
CA THR A 29 2.28 2.84 8.79
C THR A 29 0.80 3.12 9.15
N THR A 30 -0.10 2.99 8.18
CA THR A 30 -1.54 3.17 8.41
C THR A 30 -2.11 2.08 9.33
N HIS A 31 -1.64 0.84 9.18
CA HIS A 31 -1.98 -0.28 10.04
C HIS A 31 -1.54 -0.03 11.50
N GLU A 32 -0.30 0.43 11.71
CA GLU A 32 0.19 0.77 13.04
C GLU A 32 -0.71 1.82 13.70
N HIS A 33 -1.11 2.85 12.95
CA HIS A 33 -2.04 3.87 13.44
C HIS A 33 -3.40 3.28 13.84
N LEU A 34 -3.97 2.43 13.01
CA LEU A 34 -5.25 1.77 13.29
C LEU A 34 -5.18 0.90 14.56
N VAL A 35 -4.09 0.17 14.73
CA VAL A 35 -3.92 -0.82 15.81
C VAL A 35 -3.51 -0.17 17.13
N HIS A 36 -2.63 0.81 17.09
CA HIS A 36 -2.10 1.49 18.28
C HIS A 36 -2.92 2.73 18.68
N GLY A 37 -3.54 3.42 17.72
CA GLY A 37 -4.31 4.62 17.97
C GLY A 37 -3.50 5.91 18.06
N ARG A 38 -2.21 5.83 17.86
CA ARG A 38 -1.31 6.99 17.80
C ARG A 38 -0.41 6.86 16.59
N ILE A 39 -0.20 7.96 15.89
CA ILE A 39 0.85 8.00 14.87
C ILE A 39 2.16 8.13 15.64
N THR A 40 2.85 7.02 15.81
CA THR A 40 4.23 7.04 16.25
C THR A 40 5.07 7.27 15.00
N PHE A 41 5.41 8.52 14.73
CA PHE A 41 6.46 8.80 13.76
C PHE A 41 7.77 8.26 14.36
N PRO A 42 8.31 7.15 13.88
CA PRO A 42 9.60 6.70 14.36
C PRO A 42 10.61 7.81 14.04
N SER A 43 11.40 8.19 15.02
CA SER A 43 12.57 9.03 14.81
C SER A 43 13.52 8.25 13.88
N GLY A 44 13.85 8.79 12.73
CA GLY A 44 14.73 8.17 11.74
C GLY A 44 14.08 8.01 10.35
N PHE A 45 14.77 7.38 9.42
CA PHE A 45 14.43 7.25 7.99
C PHE A 45 13.03 6.68 7.65
N SER A 46 12.25 6.25 8.61
CA SER A 46 10.88 5.78 8.38
C SER A 46 9.79 6.83 8.63
N ASN A 47 10.17 8.09 8.85
CA ASN A 47 9.21 9.19 8.90
C ASN A 47 8.79 9.56 7.46
N PRO A 48 7.49 9.73 7.16
CA PRO A 48 7.02 10.15 5.84
C PRO A 48 7.69 11.44 5.33
N THR A 49 8.02 12.36 6.22
CA THR A 49 8.71 13.61 5.87
C THR A 49 10.15 13.34 5.42
N GLU A 50 10.86 12.47 6.14
CA GLU A 50 12.24 12.08 5.78
C GLU A 50 12.25 11.24 4.50
N GLY A 51 11.26 10.36 4.32
CA GLY A 51 11.04 9.64 3.07
C GLY A 51 10.82 10.60 1.89
N LEU A 52 10.03 11.66 2.07
CA LEU A 52 9.83 12.68 1.05
C LEU A 52 11.12 13.44 0.73
N VAL A 53 11.90 13.82 1.75
CA VAL A 53 13.21 14.47 1.57
C VAL A 53 14.16 13.56 0.80
N LEU A 54 14.18 12.26 1.11
CA LEU A 54 15.00 11.29 0.40
C LEU A 54 14.57 11.16 -1.07
N VAL A 55 13.27 11.13 -1.35
CA VAL A 55 12.73 11.11 -2.71
C VAL A 55 13.13 12.37 -3.47
N VAL A 56 13.00 13.55 -2.88
CA VAL A 56 13.41 14.82 -3.49
C VAL A 56 14.92 14.84 -3.73
N ALA A 57 15.74 14.43 -2.76
CA ALA A 57 17.18 14.31 -2.90
C ALA A 57 17.57 13.35 -4.03
N THR A 58 16.89 12.20 -4.12
CA THR A 58 17.09 11.23 -5.22
C THR A 58 16.77 11.88 -6.58
N PHE A 59 15.67 12.64 -6.68
CA PHE A 59 15.32 13.35 -7.90
C PHE A 59 16.35 14.42 -8.32
N LEU A 60 16.89 15.14 -7.33
CA LEU A 60 17.94 16.12 -7.60
C LEU A 60 19.23 15.44 -8.11
N VAL A 61 19.65 14.34 -7.46
CA VAL A 61 20.82 13.57 -7.92
C VAL A 61 20.60 13.04 -9.34
N LEU A 62 19.41 12.50 -9.63
CA LEU A 62 19.09 11.96 -10.96
C LEU A 62 18.99 13.03 -12.03
N SER A 63 18.58 14.26 -11.66
CA SER A 63 18.55 15.38 -12.60
C SER A 63 19.95 15.83 -13.04
N VAL A 64 20.94 15.69 -12.15
CA VAL A 64 22.34 16.04 -12.43
C VAL A 64 23.12 14.89 -13.05
N SER A 65 22.86 13.67 -12.60
CA SER A 65 23.58 12.47 -13.04
C SER A 65 22.64 11.27 -13.23
N PRO A 66 21.86 11.22 -14.32
CA PRO A 66 20.87 10.15 -14.53
C PRO A 66 21.53 8.76 -14.68
N ARG A 67 22.82 8.70 -15.02
CA ARG A 67 23.56 7.43 -15.16
C ARG A 67 24.05 6.85 -13.84
N CYS A 68 24.00 7.56 -12.73
CA CYS A 68 24.51 7.07 -11.44
C CYS A 68 23.80 5.79 -10.97
N LEU A 69 22.51 5.63 -11.32
CA LEU A 69 21.73 4.44 -10.98
C LEU A 69 22.02 3.22 -11.85
N GLU A 70 22.63 3.43 -13.01
CA GLU A 70 23.07 2.34 -13.91
C GLU A 70 24.46 1.83 -13.55
N ALA A 71 25.16 2.47 -12.59
CA ALA A 71 26.46 2.04 -12.14
C ALA A 71 26.36 0.61 -11.54
N THR A 72 27.20 -0.29 -12.04
CA THR A 72 27.30 -1.67 -11.53
C THR A 72 27.96 -1.63 -10.17
N VAL A 73 27.26 -2.09 -9.15
CA VAL A 73 27.77 -2.15 -7.77
C VAL A 73 28.42 -3.49 -7.50
N VAL A 74 27.83 -4.56 -8.01
CA VAL A 74 28.35 -5.92 -7.87
C VAL A 74 28.18 -6.64 -9.21
N ASP A 75 29.22 -7.24 -9.70
CA ASP A 75 29.21 -7.98 -10.96
C ASP A 75 29.46 -9.47 -10.73
N GLY A 76 28.74 -10.31 -11.50
CA GLY A 76 28.99 -11.73 -11.52
C GLY A 76 28.59 -12.54 -10.29
N VAL A 77 27.66 -12.04 -9.45
CA VAL A 77 27.16 -12.81 -8.31
C VAL A 77 26.21 -13.89 -8.76
N SER A 78 26.62 -15.15 -8.57
CA SER A 78 25.75 -16.32 -8.74
C SER A 78 25.13 -16.68 -7.40
N VAL A 79 23.80 -16.58 -7.31
CA VAL A 79 23.05 -17.00 -6.13
C VAL A 79 22.47 -18.39 -6.39
N MET A 80 22.89 -19.39 -5.61
CA MET A 80 22.39 -20.79 -5.65
C MET A 80 22.37 -21.44 -7.03
N GLY A 81 23.44 -21.25 -7.83
CA GLY A 81 23.54 -21.88 -9.16
C GLY A 81 22.74 -21.21 -10.28
N SER A 82 22.15 -20.05 -10.02
CA SER A 82 21.54 -19.22 -11.05
C SER A 82 22.59 -18.55 -11.94
N ALA A 83 22.18 -18.09 -13.12
CA ALA A 83 23.03 -17.28 -13.99
C ALA A 83 23.60 -16.08 -13.23
N PRO A 84 24.83 -15.65 -13.51
CA PRO A 84 25.45 -14.52 -12.83
C PRO A 84 24.63 -13.26 -13.04
N VAL A 85 24.21 -12.63 -11.94
CA VAL A 85 23.42 -11.40 -11.94
C VAL A 85 24.32 -10.23 -11.61
N SER A 86 24.30 -9.18 -12.44
CA SER A 86 24.93 -7.91 -12.10
C SER A 86 23.93 -7.01 -11.39
N LEU A 87 24.27 -6.59 -10.17
CA LEU A 87 23.47 -5.67 -9.38
C LEU A 87 23.91 -4.23 -9.65
N ARG A 88 22.97 -3.42 -10.13
CA ARG A 88 23.15 -1.99 -10.33
C ARG A 88 22.70 -1.20 -9.10
N ALA A 89 23.14 0.04 -8.98
CA ALA A 89 22.77 0.91 -7.87
C ALA A 89 21.25 1.02 -7.67
N LYS A 90 20.45 1.06 -8.72
CA LYS A 90 18.98 1.02 -8.65
C LYS A 90 18.42 -0.24 -7.98
N HIS A 91 19.04 -1.41 -8.22
CA HIS A 91 18.63 -2.67 -7.57
C HIS A 91 18.96 -2.63 -6.08
N CYS A 92 20.12 -2.07 -5.72
CA CYS A 92 20.49 -1.90 -4.31
C CYS A 92 19.51 -0.97 -3.56
N LEU A 93 18.98 0.07 -4.22
CA LEU A 93 17.92 0.90 -3.65
C LEU A 93 16.65 0.09 -3.35
N VAL A 94 16.17 -0.69 -4.31
CA VAL A 94 14.97 -1.53 -4.10
C VAL A 94 15.20 -2.56 -2.99
N LEU A 95 16.38 -3.17 -2.92
CA LEU A 95 16.72 -4.09 -1.83
C LEU A 95 16.77 -3.39 -0.47
N SER A 96 17.29 -2.17 -0.40
CA SER A 96 17.30 -1.37 0.84
C SER A 96 15.89 -0.98 1.28
N GLU A 97 15.01 -0.64 0.34
CA GLU A 97 13.58 -0.39 0.62
C GLU A 97 12.90 -1.65 1.17
N ALA A 98 13.12 -2.81 0.52
CA ALA A 98 12.57 -4.07 0.96
C ALA A 98 13.04 -4.46 2.36
N ALA A 99 14.34 -4.29 2.65
CA ALA A 99 14.90 -4.51 3.98
C ALA A 99 14.28 -3.58 5.03
N THR A 100 14.12 -2.29 4.71
CA THR A 100 13.49 -1.30 5.60
C THR A 100 12.03 -1.64 5.90
N VAL A 101 11.27 -2.02 4.88
CA VAL A 101 9.86 -2.42 5.04
C VAL A 101 9.74 -3.68 5.89
N LEU A 102 10.59 -4.69 5.63
CA LEU A 102 10.62 -5.93 6.41
C LEU A 102 10.99 -5.69 7.88
N LEU A 103 12.03 -4.89 8.14
CA LEU A 103 12.43 -4.53 9.49
C LEU A 103 11.32 -3.77 10.22
N THR A 104 10.63 -2.86 9.53
CA THR A 104 9.50 -2.12 10.10
C THR A 104 8.34 -3.06 10.45
N LEU A 105 8.01 -4.00 9.56
CA LEU A 105 6.98 -5.00 9.80
C LEU A 105 7.32 -5.88 11.00
N VAL A 106 8.54 -6.43 11.04
CA VAL A 106 9.03 -7.27 12.16
C VAL A 106 8.97 -6.49 13.47
N LYS A 107 9.47 -5.25 13.48
CA LYS A 107 9.44 -4.37 14.66
C LYS A 107 8.02 -4.12 15.15
N ASN A 108 7.07 -3.87 14.25
CA ASN A 108 5.68 -3.62 14.61
C ASN A 108 5.01 -4.88 15.17
N VAL A 109 5.21 -6.05 14.53
CA VAL A 109 4.70 -7.33 15.04
C VAL A 109 5.31 -7.65 16.41
N TRP A 110 6.60 -7.44 16.58
CA TRP A 110 7.29 -7.62 17.85
C TRP A 110 6.73 -6.72 18.96
N LYS A 111 6.53 -5.43 18.67
CA LYS A 111 5.91 -4.50 19.64
C LYS A 111 4.50 -4.94 20.03
N MET A 112 3.67 -5.35 19.05
CA MET A 112 2.31 -5.85 19.31
C MET A 112 2.31 -7.10 20.21
N ALA A 113 3.31 -7.97 20.05
CA ALA A 113 3.39 -9.22 20.81
C ALA A 113 3.96 -9.00 22.23
N MET A 114 4.95 -8.13 22.39
CA MET A 114 5.74 -8.03 23.62
C MET A 114 5.33 -6.89 24.55
N HIS A 115 4.75 -5.81 24.04
CA HIS A 115 4.44 -4.65 24.87
C HIS A 115 2.96 -4.62 25.26
N LYS A 116 2.68 -4.92 26.54
CA LYS A 116 1.33 -4.76 27.13
C LYS A 116 0.91 -3.28 26.99
N GLY A 117 -0.27 -3.05 26.41
CA GLY A 117 -0.79 -1.68 26.21
C GLY A 117 -0.38 -1.03 24.89
N TYR A 118 0.41 -1.71 24.03
CA TYR A 118 0.69 -1.23 22.69
C TYR A 118 -0.57 -1.26 21.79
N LEU A 119 -1.39 -2.30 21.95
CA LEU A 119 -2.66 -2.43 21.25
C LEU A 119 -3.74 -1.57 21.90
N ARG A 120 -4.66 -1.04 21.10
CA ARG A 120 -5.88 -0.39 21.61
C ARG A 120 -6.64 -1.32 22.56
N PRO A 121 -7.38 -0.80 23.56
CA PRO A 121 -8.06 -1.62 24.59
C PRO A 121 -8.94 -2.75 24.05
N ASN A 122 -9.54 -2.58 22.88
CA ASN A 122 -10.46 -3.54 22.25
C ASN A 122 -9.81 -4.31 21.09
N MET A 123 -8.48 -4.31 20.98
CA MET A 123 -7.74 -4.93 19.89
C MET A 123 -6.98 -6.15 20.43
N SER A 124 -7.28 -7.34 19.91
CA SER A 124 -6.48 -8.54 20.18
C SER A 124 -5.31 -8.64 19.19
N LEU A 125 -4.23 -9.33 19.58
CA LEU A 125 -3.08 -9.57 18.70
C LEU A 125 -3.48 -10.29 17.41
N ALA A 126 -4.33 -11.33 17.51
CA ALA A 126 -4.81 -12.08 16.36
C ALA A 126 -5.57 -11.17 15.38
N LYS A 127 -6.39 -10.25 15.88
CA LYS A 127 -7.11 -9.27 15.08
C LYS A 127 -6.15 -8.25 14.42
N ALA A 128 -5.18 -7.76 15.18
CA ALA A 128 -4.16 -6.85 14.64
C ALA A 128 -3.36 -7.50 13.51
N ILE A 129 -2.95 -8.76 13.67
CA ILE A 129 -2.26 -9.54 12.63
C ILE A 129 -3.18 -9.81 11.44
N SER A 130 -4.47 -10.13 11.67
CA SER A 130 -5.41 -10.36 10.57
C SER A 130 -5.59 -9.13 9.66
N TYR A 131 -5.36 -7.95 10.19
CA TYR A 131 -5.41 -6.71 9.41
C TYR A 131 -4.24 -6.56 8.42
N LEU A 132 -3.20 -7.39 8.51
CA LEU A 132 -2.12 -7.48 7.51
C LEU A 132 -2.49 -8.39 6.32
N LEU A 133 -3.61 -9.12 6.40
CA LEU A 133 -4.02 -10.06 5.35
C LEU A 133 -4.16 -9.41 3.96
N PRO A 134 -4.77 -8.22 3.76
CA PRO A 134 -4.84 -7.60 2.45
C PRO A 134 -3.48 -7.26 1.86
N LEU A 135 -2.52 -6.84 2.69
CA LEU A 135 -1.15 -6.60 2.23
C LEU A 135 -0.51 -7.90 1.74
N ALA A 136 -0.59 -8.97 2.53
CA ALA A 136 -0.08 -10.28 2.15
C ALA A 136 -0.73 -10.76 0.84
N THR A 137 -2.05 -10.60 0.69
CA THR A 137 -2.78 -10.96 -0.52
C THR A 137 -2.25 -10.21 -1.75
N VAL A 138 -2.06 -8.90 -1.66
CA VAL A 138 -1.54 -8.09 -2.78
C VAL A 138 -0.11 -8.51 -3.15
N VAL A 139 0.75 -8.78 -2.16
CA VAL A 139 2.14 -9.23 -2.40
C VAL A 139 2.17 -10.60 -3.06
N ILE A 140 1.38 -11.55 -2.58
CA ILE A 140 1.27 -12.90 -3.17
C ILE A 140 0.74 -12.82 -4.60
N MET A 141 -0.29 -12.02 -4.84
CA MET A 141 -0.84 -11.79 -6.18
C MET A 141 0.19 -11.16 -7.11
N ALA A 142 0.93 -10.16 -6.63
CA ALA A 142 1.98 -9.51 -7.40
C ALA A 142 3.05 -10.52 -7.82
N HIS A 143 3.50 -11.35 -6.89
CA HIS A 143 4.48 -12.40 -7.16
C HIS A 143 3.96 -13.44 -8.15
N GLY A 144 2.75 -13.98 -7.95
CA GLY A 144 2.14 -14.96 -8.83
C GLY A 144 1.92 -14.44 -10.26
N LEU A 145 1.35 -13.24 -10.39
CA LEU A 145 1.12 -12.63 -11.70
C LEU A 145 2.43 -12.31 -12.45
N LEU A 146 3.50 -11.98 -11.72
CA LEU A 146 4.82 -11.76 -12.32
C LEU A 146 5.46 -13.03 -12.84
N LEU A 147 5.39 -14.12 -12.07
CA LEU A 147 5.95 -15.40 -12.47
C LEU A 147 5.27 -15.93 -13.74
N GLU A 148 3.94 -15.80 -13.80
CA GLU A 148 3.15 -16.39 -14.88
C GLU A 148 3.11 -15.53 -16.16
N ARG A 149 3.04 -14.22 -16.01
CA ARG A 149 2.71 -13.30 -17.11
C ARG A 149 3.78 -12.27 -17.41
N GLY A 150 4.78 -12.19 -16.56
CA GLY A 150 5.80 -11.15 -16.67
C GLY A 150 5.26 -9.74 -16.36
N PRO A 151 6.07 -8.72 -16.58
CA PRO A 151 5.76 -7.34 -16.22
C PRO A 151 4.86 -6.66 -17.27
N HIS A 152 3.57 -6.85 -17.19
CA HIS A 152 2.61 -6.18 -18.06
C HIS A 152 2.05 -4.89 -17.41
N ARG A 153 1.89 -3.81 -18.17
CA ARG A 153 1.40 -2.51 -17.64
C ARG A 153 0.04 -2.61 -16.94
N LEU A 154 -0.87 -3.41 -17.48
CA LEU A 154 -2.20 -3.62 -16.88
C LEU A 154 -2.13 -4.39 -15.56
N THR A 155 -1.15 -5.29 -15.38
CA THR A 155 -0.88 -5.95 -14.10
C THR A 155 -0.55 -4.91 -13.03
N PHE A 156 0.33 -3.94 -13.35
CA PHE A 156 0.65 -2.84 -12.44
C PHE A 156 -0.56 -2.01 -12.05
N VAL A 157 -1.41 -1.66 -13.02
CA VAL A 157 -2.62 -0.87 -12.77
C VAL A 157 -3.58 -1.62 -11.86
N GLY A 158 -3.83 -2.91 -12.13
CA GLY A 158 -4.71 -3.73 -11.32
C GLY A 158 -4.20 -3.93 -9.89
N LEU A 159 -2.92 -4.25 -9.73
CA LEU A 159 -2.27 -4.38 -8.41
C LEU A 159 -2.27 -3.06 -7.64
N ALA A 160 -1.98 -1.94 -8.32
CA ALA A 160 -2.05 -0.61 -7.73
C ALA A 160 -3.45 -0.28 -7.21
N ALA A 161 -4.48 -0.60 -7.98
CA ALA A 161 -5.87 -0.40 -7.56
C ALA A 161 -6.20 -1.24 -6.32
N CYS A 162 -5.78 -2.51 -6.25
CA CYS A 162 -5.98 -3.38 -5.10
C CYS A 162 -5.26 -2.86 -3.85
N ALA A 163 -3.99 -2.46 -3.99
CA ALA A 163 -3.19 -1.93 -2.89
C ALA A 163 -3.77 -0.63 -2.34
N ASN A 164 -4.10 0.32 -3.23
CA ASN A 164 -4.68 1.59 -2.83
C ASN A 164 -6.08 1.43 -2.22
N LEU A 165 -6.89 0.48 -2.71
CA LEU A 165 -8.18 0.17 -2.08
C LEU A 165 -7.99 -0.35 -0.65
N SER A 166 -7.00 -1.21 -0.41
CA SER A 166 -6.69 -1.72 0.93
C SER A 166 -6.28 -0.59 1.89
N ILE A 167 -5.42 0.32 1.43
CA ILE A 167 -4.97 1.48 2.20
C ILE A 167 -6.15 2.44 2.48
N LEU A 168 -6.96 2.73 1.47
CA LEU A 168 -8.14 3.58 1.61
C LEU A 168 -9.11 3.01 2.65
N MET A 169 -9.35 1.70 2.62
CA MET A 169 -10.23 1.04 3.61
C MET A 169 -9.67 1.11 5.03
N LEU A 170 -8.33 1.00 5.21
CA LEU A 170 -7.71 1.21 6.52
C LEU A 170 -7.93 2.65 7.01
N ILE A 171 -7.71 3.65 6.16
CA ILE A 171 -7.90 5.06 6.49
C ILE A 171 -9.36 5.33 6.87
N ILE A 172 -10.32 4.85 6.07
CA ILE A 172 -11.75 4.99 6.37
C ILE A 172 -12.08 4.39 7.73
N CYS A 173 -11.64 3.16 7.99
CA CYS A 173 -11.90 2.48 9.26
C CYS A 173 -11.26 3.20 10.45
N GLU A 174 -10.08 3.80 10.26
CA GLU A 174 -9.46 4.62 11.30
C GLU A 174 -10.25 5.90 11.58
N MET A 175 -10.66 6.62 10.55
CA MET A 175 -11.44 7.85 10.68
C MET A 175 -12.82 7.60 11.30
N THR A 176 -13.49 6.53 10.90
CA THR A 176 -14.84 6.17 11.40
C THR A 176 -14.81 5.38 12.70
N LYS A 177 -13.61 4.98 13.18
CA LYS A 177 -13.43 4.08 14.33
C LYS A 177 -14.17 2.75 14.17
N SER A 178 -14.36 2.32 12.94
CA SER A 178 -15.03 1.07 12.59
C SER A 178 -14.06 -0.12 12.56
N LYS A 179 -14.62 -1.33 12.48
CA LYS A 179 -13.83 -2.57 12.35
C LYS A 179 -13.36 -2.70 10.90
N PHE A 180 -12.06 -2.95 10.70
CA PHE A 180 -11.51 -3.18 9.37
C PHE A 180 -11.89 -4.58 8.86
N PRO A 181 -12.58 -4.70 7.71
CA PRO A 181 -13.03 -5.97 7.16
C PRO A 181 -11.92 -6.66 6.34
N ALA A 182 -10.82 -7.02 6.99
CA ALA A 182 -9.60 -7.54 6.35
C ALA A 182 -9.86 -8.72 5.41
N VAL A 183 -10.63 -9.71 5.84
CA VAL A 183 -10.95 -10.90 5.04
C VAL A 183 -11.75 -10.52 3.79
N TYR A 184 -12.77 -9.68 3.94
CA TYR A 184 -13.58 -9.22 2.81
C TYR A 184 -12.73 -8.46 1.78
N VAL A 185 -11.89 -7.53 2.25
CA VAL A 185 -10.99 -6.77 1.36
C VAL A 185 -10.05 -7.71 0.62
N SER A 186 -9.42 -8.66 1.33
CA SER A 186 -8.51 -9.65 0.72
C SER A 186 -9.22 -10.53 -0.31
N LEU A 187 -10.34 -11.13 0.05
CA LEU A 187 -11.10 -12.02 -0.83
C LEU A 187 -11.67 -11.30 -2.06
N SER A 188 -11.91 -9.98 -1.96
CA SER A 188 -12.42 -9.20 -3.09
C SER A 188 -11.46 -9.12 -4.29
N PHE A 189 -10.16 -9.38 -4.08
CA PHE A 189 -9.13 -9.34 -5.13
C PHE A 189 -8.91 -10.69 -5.80
N VAL A 190 -9.15 -11.78 -5.06
CA VAL A 190 -8.84 -13.15 -5.49
C VAL A 190 -9.52 -13.53 -6.82
N PRO A 191 -10.82 -13.26 -7.05
CA PRO A 191 -11.45 -13.63 -8.32
C PRO A 191 -10.80 -12.97 -9.53
N GLY A 192 -10.39 -11.69 -9.39
CA GLY A 192 -9.71 -10.99 -10.48
C GLY A 192 -8.33 -11.59 -10.78
N ALA A 193 -7.57 -11.92 -9.75
CA ALA A 193 -6.27 -12.57 -9.91
C ALA A 193 -6.40 -13.98 -10.52
N LEU A 194 -7.36 -14.76 -10.06
CA LEU A 194 -7.66 -16.07 -10.62
C LEU A 194 -8.09 -15.98 -12.09
N ALA A 195 -8.91 -14.99 -12.45
CA ALA A 195 -9.28 -14.76 -13.83
C ALA A 195 -8.06 -14.48 -14.71
N VAL A 196 -7.12 -13.67 -14.25
CA VAL A 196 -5.87 -13.42 -14.99
C VAL A 196 -5.01 -14.70 -15.08
N TRP A 197 -4.96 -15.48 -14.02
CA TRP A 197 -4.21 -16.73 -14.00
C TRP A 197 -4.78 -17.75 -14.99
N VAL A 198 -6.12 -17.91 -15.07
CA VAL A 198 -6.79 -18.89 -15.92
C VAL A 198 -6.90 -18.40 -17.37
N LEU A 199 -7.35 -17.17 -17.59
CA LEU A 199 -7.67 -16.61 -18.91
C LEU A 199 -6.52 -15.85 -19.57
N GLY A 200 -5.42 -15.66 -18.81
CA GLY A 200 -4.24 -15.00 -19.34
C GLY A 200 -4.44 -13.51 -19.59
N ASP A 201 -3.78 -13.03 -20.64
CA ASP A 201 -3.73 -11.61 -21.00
C ASP A 201 -5.11 -11.01 -21.30
N ALA A 202 -6.07 -11.83 -21.76
CA ALA A 202 -7.44 -11.40 -22.00
C ALA A 202 -8.15 -10.88 -20.74
N ALA A 203 -7.77 -11.37 -19.56
CA ALA A 203 -8.33 -10.93 -18.28
C ALA A 203 -7.61 -9.74 -17.65
N LEU A 204 -6.44 -9.32 -18.15
CA LEU A 204 -5.67 -8.21 -17.57
C LEU A 204 -6.42 -6.88 -17.63
N LEU A 205 -7.05 -6.58 -18.77
CA LEU A 205 -7.83 -5.35 -18.92
C LEU A 205 -9.07 -5.34 -18.00
N PRO A 206 -9.91 -6.38 -17.97
CA PRO A 206 -11.00 -6.48 -17.00
C PRO A 206 -10.53 -6.38 -15.55
N PHE A 207 -9.43 -7.02 -15.17
CA PHE A 207 -8.85 -6.94 -13.83
C PHE A 207 -8.47 -5.50 -13.45
N ALA A 208 -7.74 -4.80 -14.33
CA ALA A 208 -7.34 -3.42 -14.12
C ALA A 208 -8.55 -2.48 -14.02
N VAL A 209 -9.50 -2.60 -14.95
CA VAL A 209 -10.71 -1.76 -14.99
C VAL A 209 -11.59 -1.99 -13.77
N LEU A 210 -11.87 -3.24 -13.40
CA LEU A 210 -12.66 -3.54 -12.21
C LEU A 210 -11.99 -3.06 -10.93
N GLY A 211 -10.66 -3.20 -10.83
CA GLY A 211 -9.89 -2.65 -9.71
C GLY A 211 -10.05 -1.14 -9.59
N LEU A 212 -9.89 -0.41 -10.69
CA LEU A 212 -10.05 1.05 -10.73
C LEU A 212 -11.48 1.48 -10.43
N LEU A 213 -12.48 0.81 -10.99
CA LEU A 213 -13.89 1.12 -10.73
C LEU A 213 -14.25 0.92 -9.25
N ARG A 214 -13.76 -0.15 -8.62
CA ARG A 214 -13.93 -0.37 -7.18
C ARG A 214 -13.25 0.71 -6.34
N LEU A 215 -12.01 1.05 -6.67
CA LEU A 215 -11.28 2.12 -5.98
C LEU A 215 -12.01 3.46 -6.12
N ALA A 216 -12.39 3.83 -7.34
CA ALA A 216 -13.12 5.06 -7.62
C ALA A 216 -14.49 5.10 -6.91
N GLY A 217 -15.25 4.01 -6.96
CA GLY A 217 -16.53 3.92 -6.27
C GLY A 217 -16.40 4.08 -4.76
N ARG A 218 -15.39 3.45 -4.14
CA ARG A 218 -15.12 3.63 -2.71
C ARG A 218 -14.66 5.03 -2.36
N TRP A 219 -13.79 5.61 -3.17
CA TRP A 219 -13.33 6.98 -2.99
C TRP A 219 -14.49 7.99 -3.08
N LEU A 220 -15.35 7.88 -4.09
CA LEU A 220 -16.50 8.75 -4.26
C LEU A 220 -17.51 8.62 -3.12
N ASN A 221 -17.78 7.40 -2.66
CA ASN A 221 -18.65 7.19 -1.52
C ASN A 221 -18.05 7.79 -0.24
N PHE A 222 -16.77 7.58 0.00
CA PHE A 222 -16.07 8.19 1.14
C PHE A 222 -16.11 9.71 1.08
N GLN A 223 -15.87 10.32 -0.08
CA GLN A 223 -15.96 11.77 -0.22
C GLN A 223 -17.39 12.29 0.06
N ARG A 224 -18.42 11.61 -0.48
CA ARG A 224 -19.83 12.00 -0.22
C ARG A 224 -20.17 11.92 1.27
N GLU A 225 -19.74 10.87 1.95
CA GLU A 225 -19.96 10.69 3.37
C GLU A 225 -19.20 11.74 4.20
N LEU A 226 -17.94 12.03 3.83
CA LEU A 226 -17.12 13.04 4.48
C LEU A 226 -17.73 14.44 4.31
N VAL A 227 -18.17 14.80 3.10
CA VAL A 227 -18.85 16.06 2.80
C VAL A 227 -20.13 16.18 3.62
N HIS A 228 -20.94 15.13 3.66
CA HIS A 228 -22.18 15.11 4.45
C HIS A 228 -21.90 15.17 5.97
N TYR A 229 -20.87 14.46 6.45
CA TYR A 229 -20.47 14.48 7.86
C TYR A 229 -19.91 15.84 8.29
N CYS A 230 -19.12 16.47 7.44
CA CYS A 230 -18.54 17.79 7.71
C CYS A 230 -19.51 18.96 7.44
N GLY A 231 -20.71 18.69 6.91
CA GLY A 231 -21.67 19.73 6.56
C GLY A 231 -21.17 20.67 5.47
N MET A 232 -20.36 20.14 4.54
CA MET A 232 -19.83 20.91 3.41
C MET A 232 -20.81 20.88 2.23
N ASP A 233 -21.09 22.02 1.63
CA ASP A 233 -21.86 22.10 0.37
C ASP A 233 -20.92 21.91 -0.83
N GLY A 234 -20.60 20.65 -1.11
CA GLY A 234 -19.68 20.29 -2.17
C GLY A 234 -18.21 20.12 -1.70
N PRO A 235 -17.32 19.63 -2.57
CA PRO A 235 -15.98 19.20 -2.18
C PRO A 235 -15.02 20.33 -1.75
N MET A 236 -15.41 21.59 -1.92
CA MET A 236 -14.60 22.77 -1.63
C MET A 236 -15.27 23.80 -0.70
N ALA A 237 -16.55 23.61 -0.33
CA ALA A 237 -17.25 24.57 0.49
C ALA A 237 -17.24 24.15 1.96
N VAL A 238 -16.53 24.89 2.78
CA VAL A 238 -16.55 24.73 4.24
C VAL A 238 -17.72 25.54 4.78
N GLN A 239 -18.83 24.88 5.09
CA GLN A 239 -19.86 25.52 5.90
C GLN A 239 -19.41 25.65 7.35
N ARG A 240 -19.78 26.74 8.02
CA ARG A 240 -19.60 26.87 9.46
C ARG A 240 -20.30 25.70 10.14
N TRP A 241 -19.57 24.96 10.92
CA TRP A 241 -20.04 23.82 11.70
C TRP A 241 -21.26 24.26 12.58
N PRO A 242 -22.44 23.66 12.42
CA PRO A 242 -23.56 23.97 13.30
C PRO A 242 -23.23 23.45 14.71
N GLU A 243 -23.43 24.28 15.71
CA GLU A 243 -23.06 24.05 17.10
C GLU A 243 -23.74 22.82 17.77
N LYS A 244 -24.71 22.21 17.13
CA LYS A 244 -25.39 21.00 17.63
C LYS A 244 -25.59 19.97 16.54
N HIS A 245 -24.71 19.00 16.48
CA HIS A 245 -24.93 17.77 15.70
C HIS A 245 -25.60 16.67 16.55
N PRO A 246 -26.90 16.41 16.41
CA PRO A 246 -27.58 15.32 17.13
C PRO A 246 -27.27 13.93 16.55
N ASN A 247 -26.42 13.79 15.50
CA ASN A 247 -26.39 12.60 14.66
C ASN A 247 -25.08 11.80 14.63
N LYS A 248 -24.20 11.90 15.65
CA LYS A 248 -23.03 11.00 15.75
C LYS A 248 -23.38 9.50 15.72
N GLN A 249 -24.55 9.14 16.15
CA GLN A 249 -25.02 7.75 16.23
C GLN A 249 -25.54 7.20 14.89
N ARG A 250 -26.12 8.08 14.04
CA ARG A 250 -26.75 7.63 12.78
C ARG A 250 -25.81 7.17 11.67
N LEU A 251 -24.53 7.53 11.70
CA LEU A 251 -23.57 7.02 10.71
C LEU A 251 -23.26 5.55 10.92
N LYS A 252 -23.16 5.10 12.18
CA LYS A 252 -22.93 3.67 12.49
C LYS A 252 -24.09 2.79 12.03
N ASP A 253 -25.31 3.33 12.07
CA ASP A 253 -26.54 2.58 11.76
C ASP A 253 -26.87 2.55 10.26
N LYS A 254 -26.31 3.50 9.47
CA LYS A 254 -26.58 3.61 8.03
C LYS A 254 -25.56 2.94 7.12
N ILE A 255 -24.45 2.49 7.66
CA ILE A 255 -23.42 1.81 6.88
C ILE A 255 -23.25 0.39 7.45
N PRO A 256 -24.07 -0.58 6.96
CA PRO A 256 -24.14 -1.94 7.54
C PRO A 256 -22.83 -2.73 7.50
N TRP A 257 -21.82 -2.20 6.82
CA TRP A 257 -20.52 -2.83 6.61
C TRP A 257 -19.34 -1.95 7.07
N LEU A 258 -19.59 -0.83 7.69
CA LEU A 258 -18.67 -0.08 8.55
C LEU A 258 -18.84 -0.53 10.00
#